data_69419b1bda53a72ea18e8651df5ffc7e
#
_entry.id   69419b1bda53a72ea18e8651df5ffc7e
#
_cell.length_a   1.000
_cell.length_b   1.000
_cell.length_c   1.000
_cell.angle_alpha   90.00
_cell.angle_beta   90.00
_cell.angle_gamma   90.00
#
_symmetry.space_group_name_H-M   'P 1'
#
loop_
_entity.id
_entity.type
_entity.pdbx_description
1 polymer ?
#
loop_
_entity_poly.entity_id
_entity_poly.type
_entity_poly.pdbx_seq_one_letter_code
_entity_poly.pdbx_strand_id
1 'polypeptide(L)'
;MDIVEEYKYLFEPRIRKRGRLYFYKGTVEDVCVTGNRITCRVKGRKRYKAGVRFYPDHRPELSCTCPFYQEWNSNCKHLWALFLYIDTMVAEGELDYGAI
;
A
#
# COMPACT_ATOMS: atom_id res chain seq x y z
N MET A 1 -4.48 10.09 13.06
CA MET A 1 -3.30 10.34 12.22
C MET A 1 -3.53 9.70 10.86
N ASP A 2 -3.19 10.41 9.80
CA ASP A 2 -3.40 9.99 8.43
C ASP A 2 -2.23 9.11 7.98
N ILE A 3 -2.52 7.88 7.57
CA ILE A 3 -1.48 6.93 7.16
C ILE A 3 -0.75 7.41 5.89
N VAL A 4 -1.44 8.10 5.01
CA VAL A 4 -0.85 8.67 3.80
C VAL A 4 0.18 9.73 4.18
N GLU A 5 -0.17 10.64 5.07
CA GLU A 5 0.75 11.69 5.53
C GLU A 5 1.95 11.13 6.27
N GLU A 6 1.74 10.07 7.03
CA GLU A 6 2.82 9.45 7.81
C GLU A 6 3.88 8.78 6.93
N TYR A 7 3.46 8.15 5.83
CA TYR A 7 4.36 7.32 5.03
C TYR A 7 4.64 7.84 3.62
N LYS A 8 4.12 9.00 3.23
CA LYS A 8 4.33 9.50 1.87
C LYS A 8 5.81 9.71 1.53
N TYR A 9 6.66 9.94 2.51
CA TYR A 9 8.08 10.15 2.29
C TYR A 9 8.80 8.90 1.77
N LEU A 10 8.19 7.72 1.93
CA LEU A 10 8.75 6.46 1.42
C LEU A 10 8.57 6.30 -0.10
N PHE A 11 7.82 7.19 -0.72
CA PHE A 11 7.46 7.10 -2.13
C PHE A 11 7.80 8.40 -2.86
N GLU A 12 8.45 8.28 -4.01
CA GLU A 12 8.72 9.45 -4.84
C GLU A 12 7.41 10.08 -5.33
N PRO A 13 7.37 11.42 -5.52
CA PRO A 13 6.14 12.09 -5.97
C PRO A 13 5.56 11.52 -7.25
N ARG A 14 6.42 11.14 -8.21
CA ARG A 14 6.00 10.53 -9.47
C ARG A 14 5.31 9.19 -9.25
N ILE A 15 5.83 8.40 -8.32
CA ILE A 15 5.25 7.11 -7.96
C ILE A 15 3.91 7.30 -7.25
N ARG A 16 3.82 8.29 -6.36
CA ARG A 16 2.57 8.60 -5.67
C ARG A 16 1.48 9.01 -6.66
N LYS A 17 1.83 9.78 -7.67
CA LYS A 17 0.88 10.19 -8.70
C LYS A 17 0.32 8.99 -9.45
N ARG A 18 1.19 8.06 -9.84
CA ARG A 18 0.77 6.83 -10.54
C ARG A 18 -0.06 5.92 -9.65
N GLY A 19 0.35 5.77 -8.40
CA GLY A 19 -0.40 4.96 -7.44
C GLY A 19 -1.79 5.49 -7.18
N ARG A 20 -1.95 6.81 -7.16
CA ARG A 20 -3.26 7.44 -7.01
C ARG A 20 -4.19 7.06 -8.16
N LEU A 21 -3.68 7.07 -9.39
CA LEU A 21 -4.46 6.64 -10.55
C LEU A 21 -4.90 5.18 -10.43
N TYR A 22 -4.01 4.32 -10.01
CA TYR A 22 -4.34 2.91 -9.78
C TYR A 22 -5.44 2.75 -8.73
N PHE A 23 -5.35 3.50 -7.64
CA PHE A 23 -6.35 3.46 -6.59
C PHE A 23 -7.72 3.92 -7.11
N TYR A 24 -7.78 5.04 -7.82
CA TYR A 24 -9.04 5.59 -8.32
C TYR A 24 -9.68 4.71 -9.40
N LYS A 25 -8.88 3.93 -10.12
CA LYS A 25 -9.41 2.98 -11.09
C LYS A 25 -9.96 1.70 -10.45
N GLY A 26 -9.88 1.59 -9.14
CA GLY A 26 -10.40 0.41 -8.44
C GLY A 26 -9.58 -0.85 -8.66
N THR A 27 -8.28 -0.72 -8.87
CA THR A 27 -7.42 -1.86 -9.18
C THR A 27 -6.94 -2.63 -7.96
N VAL A 28 -7.13 -2.09 -6.76
CA VAL A 28 -6.76 -2.78 -5.51
C VAL A 28 -7.86 -3.76 -5.15
N GLU A 29 -7.52 -5.04 -5.09
CA GLU A 29 -8.46 -6.14 -4.84
C GLU A 29 -7.93 -7.11 -3.78
N ASP A 30 -8.82 -7.93 -3.25
CA ASP A 30 -8.47 -9.02 -2.34
C ASP A 30 -7.66 -8.54 -1.14
N VAL A 31 -8.08 -7.44 -0.53
CA VAL A 31 -7.41 -6.89 0.63
C VAL A 31 -7.65 -7.79 1.83
N CYS A 32 -6.57 -8.24 2.46
CA CYS A 32 -6.62 -9.12 3.62
C CYS A 32 -5.80 -8.54 4.76
N VAL A 33 -6.42 -8.43 5.93
CA VAL A 33 -5.77 -7.91 7.13
C VAL A 33 -5.55 -9.08 8.09
N THR A 34 -4.30 -9.30 8.48
CA THR A 34 -3.94 -10.35 9.42
C THR A 34 -2.96 -9.77 10.44
N GLY A 35 -3.46 -9.43 11.63
CA GLY A 35 -2.66 -8.74 12.63
C GLY A 35 -2.13 -7.42 12.11
N ASN A 36 -0.81 -7.25 12.09
CA ASN A 36 -0.16 -6.03 11.60
C ASN A 36 0.20 -6.10 10.12
N ARG A 37 -0.24 -7.14 9.41
CA ARG A 37 0.06 -7.35 7.98
C ARG A 37 -1.20 -7.11 7.15
N ILE A 38 -1.04 -6.34 6.08
CA ILE A 38 -2.11 -6.11 5.11
C ILE A 38 -1.57 -6.45 3.74
N THR A 39 -2.27 -7.34 3.03
CA THR A 39 -1.89 -7.77 1.69
C THR A 39 -3.04 -7.52 0.73
N CYS A 40 -2.72 -7.41 -0.55
CA CYS A 40 -3.72 -7.24 -1.59
C CYS A 40 -3.17 -7.71 -2.92
N ARG A 41 -4.05 -7.69 -3.92
CA ARG A 41 -3.65 -7.82 -5.32
C ARG A 41 -3.97 -6.51 -6.02
N VAL A 42 -3.08 -6.10 -6.91
CA VAL A 42 -3.28 -4.89 -7.70
C VAL A 42 -3.29 -5.28 -9.17
N LYS A 43 -4.39 -4.96 -9.83
CA LYS A 43 -4.59 -5.30 -11.24
C LYS A 43 -3.89 -4.29 -12.14
N GLY A 44 -2.82 -4.72 -12.79
CA GLY A 44 -2.13 -3.97 -13.82
C GLY A 44 -2.13 -4.77 -15.11
N ARG A 45 -0.99 -4.88 -15.79
CA ARG A 45 -0.84 -5.82 -16.91
C ARG A 45 -1.06 -7.25 -16.44
N LYS A 46 -0.62 -7.52 -15.23
CA LYS A 46 -0.85 -8.77 -14.52
C LYS A 46 -1.45 -8.40 -13.16
N ARG A 47 -1.81 -9.39 -12.38
CA ARG A 47 -2.14 -9.17 -10.98
C ARG A 47 -0.89 -9.32 -10.15
N TYR A 48 -0.53 -8.25 -9.47
CA TYR A 48 0.65 -8.21 -8.60
C TYR A 48 0.22 -8.32 -7.15
N LYS A 49 1.04 -8.97 -6.35
CA LYS A 49 0.80 -9.09 -4.92
C LYS A 49 1.57 -8.00 -4.21
N ALA A 50 0.89 -7.18 -3.43
CA ALA A 50 1.50 -6.13 -2.63
C ALA A 50 1.16 -6.34 -1.17
N GLY A 51 2.09 -5.98 -0.28
CA GLY A 51 1.86 -6.16 1.14
C GLY A 51 2.65 -5.19 1.98
N VAL A 52 2.13 -4.94 3.18
CA VAL A 52 2.79 -4.11 4.17
C VAL A 52 2.62 -4.75 5.54
N ARG A 53 3.68 -4.72 6.34
CA ARG A 53 3.62 -5.10 7.75
C ARG A 53 4.03 -3.89 8.57
N PHE A 54 3.16 -3.45 9.47
CA PHE A 54 3.41 -2.30 10.32
C PHE A 54 4.05 -2.72 11.62
N TYR A 55 4.97 -1.88 12.11
CA TYR A 55 5.63 -2.06 13.39
C TYR A 55 5.53 -0.78 14.20
N PRO A 56 5.37 -0.87 15.52
CA PRO A 56 5.24 0.34 16.34
C PRO A 56 6.52 1.13 16.50
N ASP A 57 7.67 0.51 16.31
CA ASP A 57 8.97 1.09 16.66
C ASP A 57 9.93 1.31 15.50
N HIS A 58 9.54 0.93 14.28
CA HIS A 58 10.37 1.17 13.09
C HIS A 58 9.53 1.21 11.82
N ARG A 59 10.20 1.40 10.70
CA ARG A 59 9.56 1.49 9.40
C ARG A 59 8.77 0.24 9.07
N PRO A 60 7.66 0.37 8.33
CA PRO A 60 6.94 -0.80 7.84
C PRO A 60 7.78 -1.58 6.84
N GLU A 61 7.56 -2.88 6.82
CA GLU A 61 8.12 -3.74 5.78
C GLU A 61 7.18 -3.79 4.60
N LEU A 62 7.71 -3.54 3.42
CA LEU A 62 6.94 -3.48 2.17
C LEU A 62 7.38 -4.61 1.25
N SER A 63 6.43 -5.11 0.44
CA SER A 63 6.74 -6.11 -0.58
C SER A 63 5.79 -5.97 -1.76
N CYS A 64 6.29 -6.25 -2.96
CA CYS A 64 5.48 -6.29 -4.16
C CYS A 64 6.14 -7.20 -5.19
N THR A 65 5.33 -7.94 -5.94
CA THR A 65 5.84 -8.86 -6.94
C THR A 65 6.04 -8.21 -8.31
N CYS A 66 5.78 -6.90 -8.45
CA CYS A 66 5.94 -6.23 -9.74
C CYS A 66 7.43 -6.12 -10.13
N PRO A 67 7.73 -6.04 -11.45
CA PRO A 67 9.12 -5.95 -11.89
C PRO A 67 9.86 -4.74 -11.35
N PHE A 68 9.18 -3.60 -11.23
CA PHE A 68 9.80 -2.38 -10.71
C PHE A 68 10.36 -2.60 -9.30
N TYR A 69 9.55 -3.18 -8.42
CA TYR A 69 9.99 -3.46 -7.04
C TYR A 69 11.09 -4.53 -7.02
N GLN A 70 10.92 -5.61 -7.80
CA GLN A 70 11.86 -6.72 -7.80
C GLN A 70 13.24 -6.34 -8.35
N GLU A 71 13.27 -5.54 -9.42
CA GLU A 71 14.52 -5.15 -10.07
C GLU A 71 15.24 -4.00 -9.37
N TRP A 72 14.47 -3.00 -8.91
CA TRP A 72 15.04 -1.77 -8.40
C TRP A 72 14.99 -1.66 -6.89
N ASN A 73 14.31 -2.58 -6.23
CA ASN A 73 14.08 -2.57 -4.79
C ASN A 73 13.55 -1.21 -4.31
N SER A 74 12.70 -0.60 -5.13
CA SER A 74 12.11 0.70 -4.88
C SER A 74 10.62 0.56 -4.65
N ASN A 75 10.09 1.37 -3.74
CA ASN A 75 8.66 1.37 -3.44
C ASN A 75 7.89 1.80 -4.69
N CYS A 76 6.91 0.99 -5.07
CA CYS A 76 6.24 1.09 -6.35
C CYS A 76 4.84 1.71 -6.24
N LYS A 77 4.25 2.02 -7.40
CA LYS A 77 2.90 2.57 -7.49
C LYS A 77 1.83 1.64 -6.90
N HIS A 78 2.04 0.33 -6.97
CA HIS A 78 1.09 -0.64 -6.43
C HIS A 78 1.04 -0.56 -4.90
N LEU A 79 2.19 -0.39 -4.27
CA LEU A 79 2.26 -0.20 -2.82
C LEU A 79 1.62 1.11 -2.39
N TRP A 80 1.81 2.17 -3.15
CA TRP A 80 1.16 3.44 -2.85
C TRP A 80 -0.36 3.33 -2.97
N ALA A 81 -0.85 2.63 -3.99
CA ALA A 81 -2.29 2.37 -4.15
C ALA A 81 -2.83 1.60 -2.94
N LEU A 82 -2.08 0.63 -2.43
CA LEU A 82 -2.46 -0.10 -1.22
C LEU A 82 -2.55 0.84 -0.02
N PHE A 83 -1.59 1.74 0.15
CA PHE A 83 -1.60 2.70 1.26
C PHE A 83 -2.83 3.60 1.20
N LEU A 84 -3.20 4.06 0.00
CA LEU A 84 -4.42 4.87 -0.18
C LEU A 84 -5.66 4.06 0.18
N TYR A 85 -5.70 2.79 -0.17
CA TYR A 85 -6.81 1.91 0.19
C TYR A 85 -6.90 1.73 1.70
N ILE A 86 -5.78 1.50 2.36
CA ILE A 86 -5.73 1.35 3.82
C ILE A 86 -6.22 2.64 4.50
N ASP A 87 -5.79 3.79 4.00
CA ASP A 87 -6.21 5.08 4.53
C ASP A 87 -7.74 5.24 4.44
N THR A 88 -8.32 4.80 3.34
CA THR A 88 -9.77 4.81 3.16
C THR A 88 -10.46 3.87 4.15
N MET A 89 -9.91 2.68 4.37
CA MET A 89 -10.46 1.75 5.34
C MET A 89 -10.46 2.33 6.76
N VAL A 90 -9.39 3.01 7.12
CA VAL A 90 -9.29 3.67 8.43
C VAL A 90 -10.31 4.80 8.54
N ALA A 91 -10.42 5.62 7.49
CA ALA A 91 -11.34 6.75 7.47
C ALA A 91 -12.80 6.30 7.54
N GLU A 92 -13.12 5.14 6.97
CA GLU A 92 -14.48 4.59 6.98
C GLU A 92 -14.78 3.73 8.21
N GLY A 93 -13.81 3.59 9.10
CA GLY A 93 -13.97 2.80 10.32
C GLY A 93 -13.90 1.29 10.11
N GLU A 94 -13.47 0.84 8.93
CA GLU A 94 -13.33 -0.59 8.63
C GLU A 94 -12.07 -1.18 9.24
N LEU A 95 -11.10 -0.35 9.57
CA LEU A 95 -9.82 -0.75 10.13
C LEU A 95 -9.40 0.23 11.21
N ASP A 96 -9.04 -0.30 12.37
CA ASP A 96 -8.48 0.52 13.44
C ASP A 96 -6.95 0.50 13.31
N TYR A 97 -6.39 1.60 12.82
CA TYR A 97 -4.96 1.73 12.63
C TYR A 97 -4.19 1.55 13.94
N GLY A 98 -4.75 2.00 15.05
CA GLY A 98 -4.13 1.85 16.36
C GLY A 98 -4.03 0.40 16.83
N ALA A 99 -4.80 -0.51 16.23
CA ALA A 99 -4.79 -1.94 16.57
C ALA A 99 -3.80 -2.76 15.73
N ILE A 100 -3.18 -2.14 14.74
CA ILE A 100 -2.26 -2.83 13.84
C ILE A 100 -0.86 -2.88 14.45
#